data_cc8d1ef2961c785df293860fac16e95f
#
_entry.id   cc8d1ef2961c785df293860fac16e95f
#
_cell.length_a   1.000
_cell.length_b   1.000
_cell.length_c   1.000
_cell.angle_alpha   90.00
_cell.angle_beta   90.00
_cell.angle_gamma   90.00
#
_symmetry.space_group_name_H-M   'P 1'
#
loop_
_entity.id
_entity.type
_entity.pdbx_description
1 polymer ?
#
loop_
_entity_poly.entity_id
_entity_poly.type
_entity_poly.pdbx_seq_one_letter_code
_entity_poly.pdbx_strand_id
1 'polypeptide(L)'
;MNFRLILNIMGYTLWVEAGCLLLPLLVSVGYGEACWEPFLWTLGLCSLCGLILTRIPARKNRLQGRDGYTVVAMAWVVLCLFGAVPYVLSGAVPHYADALFETASGLTTTGATILTDVEAMPRGILFWRALTQWMGGMGVLVLFLALMPRTGAGAVHLMRAESPGPIKSKLLPHVSDTAKVLYGIYIGLTTAEIVALCLAGMDLYDAVVHSFATISTGGFSTRNASIAAFGSPAITWIVAIFMFLSGINFSLIFISLRGHIREALHSEELRLYTLLTLGSIGLIAASLMVQQSVPLGRALKDSVFNAVSTVTTTGFATADFAQWPVFGQMLLVILMFTGACAGSTSGGIKVSRILLLGKLLHREIKKILHPKHISVITVDGQLVEDRVVSSAAAYMVAYMILLLGGATLLAWDNLGFTESFTAVLTCLGNVGPGLGRLGPAGNFSPFSGFSKVVMSLLMLLGRLELMPILVMLSPRMWRER
;
A
#
# COMPACT_ATOMS: atom_id res chain seq x y z
N MET A 1 11.94 0.77 -27.47
CA MET A 1 11.38 -0.01 -26.34
C MET A 1 11.58 -1.51 -26.60
N ASN A 2 12.06 -2.26 -25.61
CA ASN A 2 12.39 -3.69 -25.80
C ASN A 2 11.20 -4.59 -25.36
N PHE A 3 10.16 -4.69 -26.20
CA PHE A 3 8.94 -5.49 -25.90
C PHE A 3 9.26 -6.94 -25.55
N ARG A 4 10.26 -7.57 -26.20
CA ARG A 4 10.62 -8.96 -25.90
C ARG A 4 11.15 -9.13 -24.49
N LEU A 5 11.95 -8.18 -24.03
CA LEU A 5 12.45 -8.18 -22.66
C LEU A 5 11.33 -7.92 -21.63
N ILE A 6 10.41 -7.01 -21.95
CA ILE A 6 9.24 -6.74 -21.09
C ILE A 6 8.41 -8.01 -20.94
N LEU A 7 8.04 -8.67 -22.04
CA LEU A 7 7.27 -9.92 -22.01
C LEU A 7 7.99 -11.05 -21.26
N ASN A 8 9.32 -11.15 -21.43
CA ASN A 8 10.12 -12.13 -20.71
C ASN A 8 10.07 -11.88 -19.18
N ILE A 9 10.17 -10.63 -18.74
CA ILE A 9 10.05 -10.27 -17.32
C ILE A 9 8.63 -10.56 -16.80
N MET A 10 7.58 -10.29 -17.60
CA MET A 10 6.20 -10.66 -17.23
C MET A 10 6.08 -12.18 -17.00
N GLY A 11 6.76 -12.99 -17.81
CA GLY A 11 6.81 -14.43 -17.61
C GLY A 11 7.42 -14.82 -16.26
N TYR A 12 8.50 -14.18 -15.83
CA TYR A 12 9.07 -14.41 -14.50
C TYR A 12 8.16 -13.92 -13.37
N THR A 13 7.43 -12.82 -13.58
CA THR A 13 6.46 -12.33 -12.59
C THR A 13 5.34 -13.34 -12.37
N LEU A 14 4.83 -13.95 -13.45
CA LEU A 14 3.83 -15.04 -13.36
C LEU A 14 4.37 -16.29 -12.67
N TRP A 15 5.66 -16.62 -12.82
CA TRP A 15 6.28 -17.70 -12.05
C TRP A 15 6.33 -17.41 -10.55
N VAL A 16 6.58 -16.17 -10.16
CA VAL A 16 6.53 -15.76 -8.74
C VAL A 16 5.10 -15.90 -8.22
N GLU A 17 4.09 -15.44 -8.96
CA GLU A 17 2.69 -15.56 -8.60
C GLU A 17 2.26 -17.03 -8.48
N ALA A 18 2.64 -17.89 -9.43
CA ALA A 18 2.41 -19.33 -9.39
C ALA A 18 3.03 -19.96 -8.13
N GLY A 19 4.25 -19.57 -7.76
CA GLY A 19 4.87 -20.00 -6.52
C GLY A 19 4.11 -19.57 -5.26
N CYS A 20 3.58 -18.37 -5.24
CA CYS A 20 2.77 -17.86 -4.14
C CYS A 20 1.40 -18.56 -4.03
N LEU A 21 0.79 -18.96 -5.16
CA LEU A 21 -0.48 -19.70 -5.18
C LEU A 21 -0.38 -21.10 -4.53
N LEU A 22 0.82 -21.65 -4.37
CA LEU A 22 1.01 -22.92 -3.63
C LEU A 22 0.60 -22.80 -2.16
N LEU A 23 0.78 -21.63 -1.54
CA LEU A 23 0.47 -21.43 -0.11
C LEU A 23 -1.05 -21.52 0.16
N PRO A 24 -1.93 -20.74 -0.49
CA PRO A 24 -3.37 -20.86 -0.29
C PRO A 24 -3.92 -22.22 -0.75
N LEU A 25 -3.31 -22.86 -1.75
CA LEU A 25 -3.64 -24.24 -2.13
C LEU A 25 -3.38 -25.20 -0.97
N LEU A 26 -2.21 -25.14 -0.32
CA LEU A 26 -1.88 -25.95 0.84
C LEU A 26 -2.80 -25.68 2.04
N VAL A 27 -3.16 -24.41 2.27
CA VAL A 27 -4.14 -24.04 3.30
C VAL A 27 -5.49 -24.67 3.00
N SER A 28 -6.00 -24.55 1.76
CA SER A 28 -7.28 -25.14 1.37
C SER A 28 -7.32 -26.65 1.53
N VAL A 29 -6.26 -27.35 1.13
CA VAL A 29 -6.12 -28.80 1.32
C VAL A 29 -6.05 -29.16 2.82
N GLY A 30 -5.29 -28.39 3.61
CA GLY A 30 -5.14 -28.62 5.04
C GLY A 30 -6.44 -28.49 5.84
N TYR A 31 -7.33 -27.58 5.40
CA TYR A 31 -8.66 -27.42 5.99
C TYR A 31 -9.76 -28.27 5.33
N GLY A 32 -9.43 -29.05 4.28
CA GLY A 32 -10.40 -29.90 3.57
C GLY A 32 -11.42 -29.12 2.76
N GLU A 33 -11.10 -27.92 2.33
CA GLU A 33 -12.00 -27.05 1.55
C GLU A 33 -11.96 -27.40 0.05
N ALA A 34 -13.09 -27.34 -0.64
CA ALA A 34 -13.17 -27.58 -2.08
C ALA A 34 -12.46 -26.52 -2.94
N CYS A 35 -12.11 -25.38 -2.35
CA CYS A 35 -11.47 -24.27 -3.07
C CYS A 35 -10.00 -24.51 -3.46
N TRP A 36 -9.42 -25.70 -3.19
CA TRP A 36 -8.08 -26.07 -3.67
C TRP A 36 -8.03 -26.22 -5.22
N GLU A 37 -9.11 -26.68 -5.86
CA GLU A 37 -9.17 -26.85 -7.32
C GLU A 37 -8.97 -25.51 -8.08
N PRO A 38 -9.69 -24.41 -7.77
CA PRO A 38 -9.44 -23.09 -8.31
C PRO A 38 -7.98 -22.63 -8.24
N PHE A 39 -7.31 -22.87 -7.10
CA PHE A 39 -5.90 -22.53 -6.97
C PHE A 39 -5.01 -23.37 -7.87
N LEU A 40 -5.29 -24.66 -8.01
CA LEU A 40 -4.55 -25.56 -8.91
C LEU A 40 -4.68 -25.14 -10.38
N TRP A 41 -5.90 -24.82 -10.83
CA TRP A 41 -6.14 -24.36 -12.20
C TRP A 41 -5.44 -23.03 -12.47
N THR A 42 -5.50 -22.09 -11.53
CA THR A 42 -4.83 -20.79 -11.67
C THR A 42 -3.31 -20.95 -11.70
N LEU A 43 -2.75 -21.80 -10.83
CA LEU A 43 -1.34 -22.14 -10.82
C LEU A 43 -0.89 -22.72 -12.16
N GLY A 44 -1.67 -23.65 -12.73
CA GLY A 44 -1.43 -24.21 -14.05
C GLY A 44 -1.44 -23.14 -15.14
N LEU A 45 -2.41 -22.22 -15.11
CA LEU A 45 -2.54 -21.12 -16.05
C LEU A 45 -1.35 -20.16 -15.96
N CYS A 46 -0.99 -19.71 -14.74
CA CYS A 46 0.17 -18.84 -14.50
C CYS A 46 1.47 -19.50 -14.96
N SER A 47 1.65 -20.80 -14.66
CA SER A 47 2.84 -21.56 -15.06
C SER A 47 2.94 -21.70 -16.57
N LEU A 48 1.84 -22.00 -17.26
CA LEU A 48 1.79 -22.13 -18.71
C LEU A 48 2.10 -20.80 -19.40
N CYS A 49 1.43 -19.73 -18.99
CA CYS A 49 1.68 -18.38 -19.53
C CYS A 49 3.10 -17.91 -19.21
N GLY A 50 3.58 -18.17 -17.99
CA GLY A 50 4.94 -17.88 -17.58
C GLY A 50 5.98 -18.62 -18.45
N LEU A 51 5.75 -19.91 -18.75
CA LEU A 51 6.63 -20.71 -19.61
C LEU A 51 6.65 -20.14 -21.04
N ILE A 52 5.50 -19.81 -21.61
CA ILE A 52 5.40 -19.25 -22.96
C ILE A 52 6.17 -17.92 -23.04
N LEU A 53 5.96 -17.01 -22.09
CA LEU A 53 6.57 -15.69 -22.08
C LEU A 53 8.09 -15.74 -21.83
N THR A 54 8.56 -16.63 -20.96
CA THR A 54 9.98 -16.79 -20.68
C THR A 54 10.76 -17.43 -21.84
N ARG A 55 10.08 -18.18 -22.74
CA ARG A 55 10.69 -18.75 -23.96
C ARG A 55 10.94 -17.70 -25.05
N ILE A 56 10.40 -16.48 -24.94
CA ILE A 56 10.64 -15.40 -25.87
C ILE A 56 12.10 -14.95 -25.72
N PRO A 57 12.96 -15.09 -26.76
CA PRO A 57 14.37 -14.74 -26.65
C PRO A 57 14.54 -13.23 -26.45
N ALA A 58 14.93 -12.84 -25.25
CA ALA A 58 15.29 -11.46 -24.95
C ALA A 58 16.70 -11.19 -25.45
N ARG A 59 16.88 -10.33 -26.46
CA ARG A 59 18.22 -9.81 -26.80
C ARG A 59 18.76 -9.07 -25.56
N LYS A 60 20.06 -9.27 -25.22
CA LYS A 60 20.77 -8.66 -24.08
C LYS A 60 20.92 -7.14 -24.21
N ASN A 61 19.85 -6.41 -24.53
CA ASN A 61 19.87 -4.96 -24.53
C ASN A 61 19.62 -4.46 -23.10
N ARG A 62 20.39 -3.47 -22.68
CA ARG A 62 20.26 -2.84 -21.37
C ARG A 62 18.86 -2.24 -21.23
N LEU A 63 18.20 -2.49 -20.09
CA LEU A 63 16.98 -1.78 -19.70
C LEU A 63 17.29 -0.29 -19.61
N GLN A 64 16.55 0.52 -20.37
CA GLN A 64 16.57 1.97 -20.22
C GLN A 64 15.60 2.39 -19.11
N GLY A 65 15.77 3.59 -18.55
CA GLY A 65 14.87 4.06 -17.47
C GLY A 65 13.39 4.04 -17.85
N ARG A 66 13.07 4.28 -19.14
CA ARG A 66 11.69 4.19 -19.68
C ARG A 66 11.12 2.77 -19.64
N ASP A 67 11.94 1.79 -20.02
CA ASP A 67 11.51 0.38 -20.01
C ASP A 67 11.21 -0.11 -18.59
N GLY A 68 11.93 0.40 -17.57
CA GLY A 68 11.69 0.10 -16.16
C GLY A 68 10.28 0.49 -15.69
N TYR A 69 9.83 1.70 -16.01
CA TYR A 69 8.47 2.15 -15.65
C TYR A 69 7.39 1.29 -16.31
N THR A 70 7.56 0.96 -17.60
CA THR A 70 6.60 0.09 -18.31
C THR A 70 6.56 -1.32 -17.73
N VAL A 71 7.73 -1.90 -17.41
CA VAL A 71 7.81 -3.24 -16.78
C VAL A 71 7.05 -3.24 -15.47
N VAL A 72 7.29 -2.25 -14.60
CA VAL A 72 6.61 -2.15 -13.30
C VAL A 72 5.10 -2.06 -13.49
N ALA A 73 4.62 -1.09 -14.29
CA ALA A 73 3.19 -0.89 -14.47
C ALA A 73 2.50 -2.13 -15.09
N MET A 74 3.10 -2.75 -16.11
CA MET A 74 2.54 -3.95 -16.73
C MET A 74 2.56 -5.16 -15.79
N ALA A 75 3.61 -5.34 -14.98
CA ALA A 75 3.71 -6.42 -14.01
C ALA A 75 2.54 -6.36 -13.01
N TRP A 76 2.26 -5.18 -12.46
CA TRP A 76 1.16 -5.01 -11.52
C TRP A 76 -0.21 -5.27 -12.15
N VAL A 77 -0.41 -4.82 -13.40
CA VAL A 77 -1.65 -5.13 -14.14
C VAL A 77 -1.80 -6.64 -14.38
N VAL A 78 -0.73 -7.32 -14.81
CA VAL A 78 -0.74 -8.77 -15.07
C VAL A 78 -1.03 -9.54 -13.78
N LEU A 79 -0.38 -9.20 -12.66
CA LEU A 79 -0.64 -9.82 -11.35
C LEU A 79 -2.10 -9.62 -10.91
N CYS A 80 -2.69 -8.43 -11.13
CA CYS A 80 -4.10 -8.21 -10.80
C CYS A 80 -5.03 -9.08 -11.66
N LEU A 81 -4.72 -9.24 -12.95
CA LEU A 81 -5.55 -10.04 -13.87
C LEU A 81 -5.50 -11.53 -13.52
N PHE A 82 -4.33 -12.08 -13.25
CA PHE A 82 -4.21 -13.51 -12.93
C PHE A 82 -4.61 -13.80 -11.48
N GLY A 83 -4.27 -12.93 -10.53
CA GLY A 83 -4.66 -13.07 -9.13
C GLY A 83 -6.16 -12.96 -8.86
N ALA A 84 -6.95 -12.42 -9.80
CA ALA A 84 -8.41 -12.41 -9.74
C ALA A 84 -9.05 -13.76 -10.10
N VAL A 85 -8.33 -14.63 -10.82
CA VAL A 85 -8.87 -15.90 -11.32
C VAL A 85 -9.34 -16.85 -10.21
N PRO A 86 -8.60 -17.04 -9.08
CA PRO A 86 -9.06 -17.93 -8.01
C PRO A 86 -10.40 -17.52 -7.41
N TYR A 87 -10.69 -16.23 -7.30
CA TYR A 87 -11.95 -15.72 -6.76
C TYR A 87 -13.15 -16.10 -7.66
N VAL A 88 -12.97 -15.99 -8.98
CA VAL A 88 -14.03 -16.32 -9.95
C VAL A 88 -14.24 -17.82 -10.03
N LEU A 89 -13.16 -18.61 -10.15
CA LEU A 89 -13.25 -20.06 -10.27
C LEU A 89 -13.79 -20.74 -8.99
N SER A 90 -13.53 -20.15 -7.81
CA SER A 90 -14.10 -20.67 -6.56
C SER A 90 -15.57 -20.29 -6.36
N GLY A 91 -16.10 -19.38 -7.16
CA GLY A 91 -17.44 -18.83 -6.96
C GLY A 91 -17.54 -17.85 -5.79
N ALA A 92 -16.44 -17.58 -5.06
CA ALA A 92 -16.42 -16.63 -3.95
C ALA A 92 -16.75 -15.19 -4.40
N VAL A 93 -16.30 -14.82 -5.60
CA VAL A 93 -16.62 -13.54 -6.26
C VAL A 93 -16.93 -13.86 -7.73
N PRO A 94 -18.21 -14.06 -8.11
CA PRO A 94 -18.56 -14.55 -9.44
C PRO A 94 -18.26 -13.59 -10.59
N HIS A 95 -18.32 -12.27 -10.32
CA HIS A 95 -18.09 -11.26 -11.34
C HIS A 95 -16.60 -10.88 -11.42
N TYR A 96 -16.01 -10.99 -12.61
CA TYR A 96 -14.59 -10.72 -12.81
C TYR A 96 -14.17 -9.28 -12.45
N ALA A 97 -15.03 -8.27 -12.69
CA ALA A 97 -14.73 -6.88 -12.29
C ALA A 97 -14.62 -6.74 -10.76
N ASP A 98 -15.44 -7.49 -10.01
CA ASP A 98 -15.41 -7.52 -8.56
C ASP A 98 -14.16 -8.26 -8.06
N ALA A 99 -13.82 -9.39 -8.67
CA ALA A 99 -12.61 -10.14 -8.36
C ALA A 99 -11.32 -9.33 -8.68
N LEU A 100 -11.35 -8.57 -9.78
CA LEU A 100 -10.26 -7.66 -10.14
C LEU A 100 -10.10 -6.54 -9.11
N PHE A 101 -11.22 -5.95 -8.64
CA PHE A 101 -11.19 -4.93 -7.58
C PHE A 101 -10.60 -5.49 -6.28
N GLU A 102 -11.04 -6.68 -5.84
CA GLU A 102 -10.55 -7.32 -4.62
C GLU A 102 -9.06 -7.65 -4.71
N THR A 103 -8.62 -8.16 -5.87
CA THR A 103 -7.20 -8.47 -6.13
C THR A 103 -6.34 -7.20 -6.23
N ALA A 104 -6.83 -6.17 -6.92
CA ALA A 104 -6.13 -4.89 -6.99
C ALA A 104 -6.01 -4.28 -5.60
N SER A 105 -7.07 -4.30 -4.80
CA SER A 105 -7.07 -3.86 -3.41
C SER A 105 -6.08 -4.66 -2.56
N GLY A 106 -6.00 -5.97 -2.75
CA GLY A 106 -5.02 -6.82 -2.09
C GLY A 106 -3.59 -6.43 -2.47
N LEU A 107 -3.23 -6.55 -3.75
CA LEU A 107 -1.87 -6.29 -4.22
C LEU A 107 -1.39 -4.86 -3.94
N THR A 108 -2.27 -3.86 -4.09
CA THR A 108 -1.92 -2.46 -3.79
C THR A 108 -1.97 -2.12 -2.31
N THR A 109 -2.24 -3.12 -1.45
CA THR A 109 -2.37 -2.95 -0.01
C THR A 109 -3.39 -1.87 0.38
N THR A 110 -4.46 -1.74 -0.40
CA THR A 110 -5.52 -0.74 -0.14
C THR A 110 -6.47 -1.20 0.97
N GLY A 111 -6.88 -2.48 0.97
CA GLY A 111 -7.80 -3.00 1.99
C GLY A 111 -9.29 -2.69 1.76
N ALA A 112 -9.64 -2.01 0.67
CA ALA A 112 -11.04 -1.84 0.26
C ALA A 112 -11.61 -3.18 -0.21
N THR A 113 -12.83 -3.52 0.21
CA THR A 113 -13.45 -4.82 -0.11
C THR A 113 -14.85 -4.67 -0.69
N ILE A 114 -15.20 -5.57 -1.61
CA ILE A 114 -16.56 -5.73 -2.12
C ILE A 114 -17.33 -6.84 -1.37
N LEU A 115 -16.66 -7.58 -0.51
CA LEU A 115 -17.28 -8.67 0.23
C LEU A 115 -18.22 -8.11 1.30
N THR A 116 -19.45 -8.60 1.31
CA THR A 116 -20.46 -8.23 2.30
C THR A 116 -20.36 -9.07 3.58
N ASP A 117 -19.91 -10.31 3.46
CA ASP A 117 -19.64 -11.22 4.56
C ASP A 117 -18.29 -11.93 4.33
N VAL A 118 -17.28 -11.48 5.06
CA VAL A 118 -15.93 -12.03 4.99
C VAL A 118 -15.85 -13.38 5.70
N GLU A 119 -16.62 -13.56 6.77
CA GLU A 119 -16.58 -14.77 7.61
C GLU A 119 -17.17 -16.00 6.92
N ALA A 120 -18.04 -15.78 5.92
CA ALA A 120 -18.59 -16.85 5.09
C ALA A 120 -17.62 -17.37 4.02
N MET A 121 -16.48 -16.69 3.80
CA MET A 121 -15.52 -17.06 2.76
C MET A 121 -14.63 -18.23 3.17
N PRO A 122 -14.23 -19.11 2.23
CA PRO A 122 -13.27 -20.18 2.48
C PRO A 122 -11.94 -19.62 2.99
N ARG A 123 -11.31 -20.31 3.93
CA ARG A 123 -10.01 -19.91 4.52
C ARG A 123 -8.90 -19.79 3.49
N GLY A 124 -8.89 -20.65 2.47
CA GLY A 124 -7.92 -20.55 1.38
C GLY A 124 -8.04 -19.21 0.61
N ILE A 125 -9.27 -18.74 0.36
CA ILE A 125 -9.54 -17.44 -0.28
C ILE A 125 -9.13 -16.29 0.63
N LEU A 126 -9.46 -16.33 1.93
CA LEU A 126 -9.04 -15.31 2.89
C LEU A 126 -7.51 -15.26 3.05
N PHE A 127 -6.85 -16.42 3.02
CA PHE A 127 -5.39 -16.48 3.03
C PHE A 127 -4.80 -15.84 1.77
N TRP A 128 -5.38 -16.12 0.58
CA TRP A 128 -4.96 -15.48 -0.68
C TRP A 128 -5.09 -13.97 -0.61
N ARG A 129 -6.21 -13.44 -0.09
CA ARG A 129 -6.39 -12.01 0.14
C ARG A 129 -5.25 -11.39 0.96
N ALA A 130 -4.92 -11.97 2.10
CA ALA A 130 -3.85 -11.47 2.95
C ALA A 130 -2.46 -11.65 2.33
N LEU A 131 -2.23 -12.76 1.62
CA LEU A 131 -0.98 -13.02 0.93
C LEU A 131 -0.74 -12.03 -0.21
N THR A 132 -1.77 -11.64 -0.98
CA THR A 132 -1.65 -10.59 -1.99
C THR A 132 -1.22 -9.26 -1.37
N GLN A 133 -1.74 -8.90 -0.18
CA GLN A 133 -1.28 -7.72 0.55
C GLN A 133 0.18 -7.84 0.97
N TRP A 134 0.57 -8.99 1.52
CA TRP A 134 1.95 -9.22 1.94
C TRP A 134 2.93 -9.15 0.76
N MET A 135 2.58 -9.73 -0.39
CA MET A 135 3.35 -9.62 -1.63
C MET A 135 3.47 -8.18 -2.12
N GLY A 136 2.35 -7.46 -2.08
CA GLY A 136 2.28 -6.07 -2.53
C GLY A 136 2.97 -5.07 -1.62
N GLY A 137 3.07 -5.35 -0.30
CA GLY A 137 3.59 -4.42 0.71
C GLY A 137 5.02 -3.95 0.44
N MET A 138 5.92 -4.86 0.15
CA MET A 138 7.32 -4.55 -0.22
C MET A 138 7.56 -4.39 -1.73
N GLY A 139 6.50 -4.61 -2.55
CA GLY A 139 6.61 -4.60 -3.99
C GLY A 139 7.09 -5.93 -4.57
N VAL A 140 6.33 -6.45 -5.52
CA VAL A 140 6.57 -7.78 -6.10
C VAL A 140 7.87 -7.82 -6.90
N LEU A 141 8.24 -6.72 -7.57
CA LEU A 141 9.48 -6.66 -8.34
C LEU A 141 10.73 -6.51 -7.46
N VAL A 142 10.59 -5.93 -6.25
CA VAL A 142 11.67 -5.93 -5.26
C VAL A 142 11.90 -7.35 -4.74
N LEU A 143 10.84 -8.16 -4.56
CA LEU A 143 10.95 -9.59 -4.26
C LEU A 143 11.70 -10.32 -5.39
N PHE A 144 11.32 -10.08 -6.63
CA PHE A 144 11.99 -10.63 -7.79
C PHE A 144 13.49 -10.24 -7.83
N LEU A 145 13.83 -8.98 -7.54
CA LEU A 145 15.22 -8.51 -7.47
C LEU A 145 16.01 -9.15 -6.32
N ALA A 146 15.36 -9.45 -5.20
CA ALA A 146 16.00 -10.14 -4.07
C ALA A 146 16.32 -11.60 -4.38
N LEU A 147 15.48 -12.26 -5.19
CA LEU A 147 15.64 -13.66 -5.59
C LEU A 147 16.62 -13.84 -6.77
N MET A 148 16.79 -12.82 -7.60
CA MET A 148 17.71 -12.91 -8.74
C MET A 148 19.20 -12.75 -8.35
N PRO A 149 20.10 -13.55 -8.96
CA PRO A 149 21.54 -13.32 -8.82
C PRO A 149 21.92 -11.97 -9.43
N ARG A 150 22.90 -11.28 -8.81
CA ARG A 150 23.43 -9.94 -9.11
C ARG A 150 23.25 -9.51 -10.57
N THR A 151 22.11 -8.89 -10.87
CA THR A 151 21.77 -8.35 -12.19
C THR A 151 22.40 -6.97 -12.34
N GLY A 152 22.86 -6.63 -13.56
CA GLY A 152 23.55 -5.37 -13.87
C GLY A 152 22.67 -4.12 -13.76
N ALA A 153 23.04 -3.03 -14.45
CA ALA A 153 22.43 -1.70 -14.38
C ALA A 153 20.89 -1.66 -14.52
N GLY A 154 20.25 -2.67 -15.11
CA GLY A 154 18.80 -2.79 -15.24
C GLY A 154 18.05 -2.92 -13.90
N ALA A 155 18.64 -3.58 -12.89
CA ALA A 155 18.05 -3.73 -11.56
C ALA A 155 17.83 -2.39 -10.85
N VAL A 156 18.73 -1.42 -11.05
CA VAL A 156 18.62 -0.06 -10.50
C VAL A 156 17.41 0.66 -11.06
N HIS A 157 17.11 0.49 -12.36
CA HIS A 157 15.94 1.13 -12.98
C HIS A 157 14.63 0.53 -12.50
N LEU A 158 14.56 -0.78 -12.27
CA LEU A 158 13.37 -1.45 -11.73
C LEU A 158 13.11 -1.00 -10.28
N MET A 159 14.12 -1.04 -9.41
CA MET A 159 13.95 -0.59 -8.02
C MET A 159 13.56 0.88 -7.92
N ARG A 160 14.12 1.73 -8.79
CA ARG A 160 13.73 3.16 -8.84
C ARG A 160 12.31 3.37 -9.33
N ALA A 161 11.80 2.51 -10.19
CA ALA A 161 10.45 2.61 -10.73
C ALA A 161 9.40 2.09 -9.73
N GLU A 162 9.75 1.12 -8.89
CA GLU A 162 8.84 0.57 -7.88
C GLU A 162 8.88 1.33 -6.54
N SER A 163 9.98 1.99 -6.22
CA SER A 163 10.12 2.82 -5.01
C SER A 163 10.65 4.22 -5.36
N PRO A 164 9.83 5.07 -5.97
CA PRO A 164 10.22 6.40 -6.45
C PRO A 164 10.15 7.47 -5.35
N GLY A 165 10.75 7.26 -4.18
CA GLY A 165 10.81 8.26 -3.12
C GLY A 165 11.69 9.49 -3.45
N PRO A 166 11.40 10.68 -2.89
CA PRO A 166 12.15 11.91 -3.15
C PRO A 166 13.57 11.90 -2.59
N ILE A 167 13.85 11.08 -1.57
CA ILE A 167 15.15 10.98 -0.90
C ILE A 167 15.67 9.55 -1.02
N LYS A 168 16.86 9.41 -1.64
CA LYS A 168 17.47 8.10 -1.91
C LYS A 168 18.60 7.83 -0.93
N SER A 169 18.36 7.05 0.11
CA SER A 169 19.44 6.44 0.89
C SER A 169 19.94 5.17 0.19
N LYS A 170 21.17 5.15 -0.28
CA LYS A 170 21.82 3.91 -0.71
C LYS A 170 22.30 3.17 0.55
N LEU A 171 21.57 2.14 0.97
CA LEU A 171 21.95 1.33 2.13
C LEU A 171 23.20 0.47 1.85
N LEU A 172 23.30 -0.08 0.65
CA LEU A 172 24.40 -0.98 0.25
C LEU A 172 24.82 -0.70 -1.20
N PRO A 173 26.06 -1.09 -1.59
CA PRO A 173 26.59 -0.88 -2.95
C PRO A 173 25.74 -1.55 -4.04
N HIS A 174 25.18 -2.74 -3.75
CA HIS A 174 24.36 -3.50 -4.69
C HIS A 174 22.87 -3.43 -4.35
N VAL A 175 22.04 -3.21 -5.37
CA VAL A 175 20.57 -3.13 -5.24
C VAL A 175 19.97 -4.43 -4.70
N SER A 176 20.47 -5.58 -5.18
CA SER A 176 20.01 -6.89 -4.72
C SER A 176 20.28 -7.12 -3.22
N ASP A 177 21.43 -6.66 -2.71
CA ASP A 177 21.75 -6.80 -1.29
C ASP A 177 20.88 -5.87 -0.42
N THR A 178 20.60 -4.66 -0.92
CA THR A 178 19.62 -3.76 -0.28
C THR A 178 18.23 -4.41 -0.23
N ALA A 179 17.75 -4.98 -1.33
CA ALA A 179 16.47 -5.67 -1.40
C ALA A 179 16.40 -6.83 -0.40
N LYS A 180 17.44 -7.67 -0.29
CA LYS A 180 17.52 -8.78 0.67
C LYS A 180 17.42 -8.32 2.11
N VAL A 181 18.11 -7.23 2.46
CA VAL A 181 18.07 -6.67 3.82
C VAL A 181 16.67 -6.15 4.14
N LEU A 182 16.04 -5.39 3.23
CA LEU A 182 14.69 -4.86 3.42
C LEU A 182 13.67 -6.01 3.58
N TYR A 183 13.76 -7.06 2.73
CA TYR A 183 12.91 -8.25 2.88
C TYR A 183 13.20 -9.01 4.18
N GLY A 184 14.46 -9.08 4.62
CA GLY A 184 14.81 -9.68 5.92
C GLY A 184 14.13 -8.98 7.10
N ILE A 185 14.09 -7.63 7.09
CA ILE A 185 13.39 -6.84 8.12
C ILE A 185 11.88 -7.08 8.02
N TYR A 186 11.33 -7.10 6.81
CA TYR A 186 9.91 -7.32 6.55
C TYR A 186 9.44 -8.68 7.09
N ILE A 187 10.17 -9.75 6.77
CA ILE A 187 9.91 -11.11 7.28
C ILE A 187 10.09 -11.16 8.81
N GLY A 188 11.13 -10.50 9.32
CA GLY A 188 11.41 -10.44 10.76
C GLY A 188 10.27 -9.77 11.54
N LEU A 189 9.76 -8.62 11.06
CA LEU A 189 8.61 -7.95 11.66
C LEU A 189 7.34 -8.81 11.57
N THR A 190 7.09 -9.44 10.41
CA THR A 190 5.94 -10.33 10.22
C THR A 190 5.97 -11.49 11.22
N THR A 191 7.13 -12.15 11.35
CA THR A 191 7.29 -13.28 12.29
C THR A 191 7.14 -12.82 13.74
N ALA A 192 7.70 -11.67 14.09
CA ALA A 192 7.59 -11.12 15.44
C ALA A 192 6.13 -10.79 15.81
N GLU A 193 5.35 -10.25 14.87
CA GLU A 193 3.94 -9.97 15.09
C GLU A 193 3.12 -11.27 15.21
N ILE A 194 3.34 -12.27 14.35
CA ILE A 194 2.67 -13.58 14.45
C ILE A 194 2.88 -14.17 15.84
N VAL A 195 4.13 -14.20 16.34
CA VAL A 195 4.45 -14.72 17.66
C VAL A 195 3.75 -13.91 18.75
N ALA A 196 3.77 -12.56 18.67
CA ALA A 196 3.13 -11.68 19.65
C ALA A 196 1.61 -11.88 19.68
N LEU A 197 0.95 -12.02 18.53
CA LEU A 197 -0.49 -12.26 18.45
C LEU A 197 -0.89 -13.64 18.98
N CYS A 198 -0.12 -14.69 18.67
CA CYS A 198 -0.33 -16.02 19.24
C CYS A 198 -0.18 -16.02 20.78
N LEU A 199 0.82 -15.32 21.32
CA LEU A 199 1.00 -15.17 22.77
C LEU A 199 -0.13 -14.36 23.41
N ALA A 200 -0.77 -13.44 22.66
CA ALA A 200 -1.95 -12.72 23.10
C ALA A 200 -3.27 -13.54 22.99
N GLY A 201 -3.20 -14.81 22.56
CA GLY A 201 -4.33 -15.75 22.48
C GLY A 201 -5.06 -15.76 21.13
N MET A 202 -4.50 -15.16 20.07
CA MET A 202 -5.05 -15.28 18.71
C MET A 202 -4.70 -16.66 18.12
N ASP A 203 -5.65 -17.27 17.39
CA ASP A 203 -5.39 -18.50 16.64
C ASP A 203 -4.29 -18.29 15.59
N LEU A 204 -3.48 -19.33 15.33
CA LEU A 204 -2.34 -19.25 14.43
C LEU A 204 -2.75 -18.78 13.01
N TYR A 205 -3.87 -19.28 12.49
CA TYR A 205 -4.35 -18.89 11.18
C TYR A 205 -4.69 -17.38 11.15
N ASP A 206 -5.47 -16.89 12.11
CA ASP A 206 -5.82 -15.47 12.21
C ASP A 206 -4.57 -14.61 12.47
N ALA A 207 -3.62 -15.08 13.30
CA ALA A 207 -2.36 -14.37 13.56
C ALA A 207 -1.51 -14.21 12.30
N VAL A 208 -1.40 -15.23 11.45
CA VAL A 208 -0.66 -15.16 10.18
C VAL A 208 -1.34 -14.20 9.22
N VAL A 209 -2.67 -14.33 9.02
CA VAL A 209 -3.44 -13.52 8.09
C VAL A 209 -3.38 -12.04 8.49
N HIS A 210 -3.60 -11.73 9.78
CA HIS A 210 -3.55 -10.35 10.27
C HIS A 210 -2.13 -9.77 10.24
N SER A 211 -1.10 -10.55 10.56
CA SER A 211 0.28 -10.07 10.45
C SER A 211 0.67 -9.77 9.00
N PHE A 212 0.21 -10.56 8.03
CA PHE A 212 0.40 -10.25 6.63
C PHE A 212 -0.24 -8.91 6.25
N ALA A 213 -1.47 -8.67 6.71
CA ALA A 213 -2.19 -7.44 6.45
C ALA A 213 -1.65 -6.24 7.23
N THR A 214 -1.15 -6.41 8.47
CA THR A 214 -0.57 -5.34 9.30
C THR A 214 0.75 -4.84 8.74
N ILE A 215 1.71 -5.76 8.54
CA ILE A 215 3.08 -5.38 8.12
C ILE A 215 3.11 -4.86 6.70
N SER A 216 2.21 -5.34 5.84
CA SER A 216 2.02 -4.78 4.50
C SER A 216 1.25 -3.45 4.51
N THR A 217 0.67 -3.07 5.66
CA THR A 217 -0.26 -1.93 5.77
C THR A 217 -1.46 -2.05 4.83
N GLY A 218 -2.06 -3.26 4.76
CA GLY A 218 -3.11 -3.57 3.80
C GLY A 218 -4.53 -3.67 4.38
N GLY A 219 -4.69 -4.08 5.66
CA GLY A 219 -5.94 -4.00 6.42
C GLY A 219 -7.02 -5.05 6.12
N PHE A 220 -6.77 -6.05 5.31
CA PHE A 220 -7.71 -7.15 5.16
C PHE A 220 -7.78 -7.99 6.45
N SER A 221 -9.00 -8.33 6.86
CA SER A 221 -9.28 -9.17 8.04
C SER A 221 -10.03 -10.42 7.64
N THR A 222 -9.98 -11.43 8.50
CA THR A 222 -10.84 -12.62 8.47
C THR A 222 -12.19 -12.37 9.15
N ARG A 223 -12.38 -11.20 9.76
CA ARG A 223 -13.58 -10.84 10.52
C ARG A 223 -14.27 -9.62 9.93
N ASN A 224 -15.60 -9.63 9.91
CA ASN A 224 -16.42 -8.50 9.42
C ASN A 224 -16.17 -7.23 10.25
N ALA A 225 -16.02 -7.37 11.57
CA ALA A 225 -15.74 -6.25 12.48
C ALA A 225 -14.25 -5.94 12.61
N SER A 226 -13.37 -6.43 11.70
CA SER A 226 -11.93 -6.22 11.72
C SER A 226 -11.32 -6.60 13.09
N ILE A 227 -10.35 -5.82 13.60
CA ILE A 227 -9.69 -6.09 14.89
C ILE A 227 -10.64 -5.97 16.10
N ALA A 228 -11.74 -5.23 15.97
CA ALA A 228 -12.75 -5.15 17.02
C ALA A 228 -13.36 -6.51 17.39
N ALA A 229 -13.44 -7.45 16.44
CA ALA A 229 -14.02 -8.78 16.65
C ALA A 229 -13.28 -9.62 17.70
N PHE A 230 -11.99 -9.38 17.91
CA PHE A 230 -11.20 -10.16 18.87
C PHE A 230 -11.41 -9.76 20.33
N GLY A 231 -11.98 -8.57 20.61
CA GLY A 231 -12.32 -8.12 21.96
C GLY A 231 -11.14 -8.00 22.95
N SER A 232 -9.91 -8.25 22.51
CA SER A 232 -8.70 -8.25 23.33
C SER A 232 -7.94 -6.93 23.23
N PRO A 233 -7.73 -6.21 24.36
CA PRO A 233 -6.89 -5.03 24.37
C PRO A 233 -5.45 -5.33 23.97
N ALA A 234 -4.90 -6.49 24.35
CA ALA A 234 -3.54 -6.89 24.01
C ALA A 234 -3.35 -6.99 22.49
N ILE A 235 -4.26 -7.68 21.80
CA ILE A 235 -4.27 -7.78 20.33
C ILE A 235 -4.35 -6.40 19.68
N THR A 236 -5.24 -5.54 20.17
CA THR A 236 -5.41 -4.17 19.66
C THR A 236 -4.11 -3.37 19.75
N TRP A 237 -3.41 -3.41 20.90
CA TRP A 237 -2.16 -2.67 21.06
C TRP A 237 -1.00 -3.26 20.27
N ILE A 238 -0.89 -4.60 20.18
CA ILE A 238 0.14 -5.25 19.34
C ILE A 238 -0.03 -4.80 17.90
N VAL A 239 -1.22 -4.93 17.32
CA VAL A 239 -1.49 -4.51 15.94
C VAL A 239 -1.20 -3.02 15.75
N ALA A 240 -1.61 -2.14 16.68
CA ALA A 240 -1.34 -0.70 16.60
C ALA A 240 0.16 -0.38 16.58
N ILE A 241 0.97 -1.06 17.41
CA ILE A 241 2.42 -0.88 17.46
C ILE A 241 3.06 -1.35 16.14
N PHE A 242 2.69 -2.52 15.63
CA PHE A 242 3.25 -3.04 14.38
C PHE A 242 2.80 -2.23 13.16
N MET A 243 1.56 -1.71 13.12
CA MET A 243 1.14 -0.73 12.11
C MET A 243 2.03 0.52 12.13
N PHE A 244 2.26 1.10 13.32
CA PHE A 244 3.12 2.30 13.45
C PHE A 244 4.54 2.03 12.98
N LEU A 245 5.13 0.87 13.34
CA LEU A 245 6.47 0.46 12.90
C LEU A 245 6.53 0.26 11.38
N SER A 246 5.50 -0.32 10.77
CA SER A 246 5.42 -0.53 9.32
C SER A 246 5.29 0.79 8.53
N GLY A 247 4.79 1.85 9.17
CA GLY A 247 4.77 3.21 8.63
C GLY A 247 6.13 3.93 8.67
N ILE A 248 7.12 3.42 9.39
CA ILE A 248 8.47 3.99 9.44
C ILE A 248 9.26 3.56 8.18
N ASN A 249 10.16 4.43 7.72
CA ASN A 249 11.09 4.08 6.66
C ASN A 249 11.95 2.87 7.06
N PHE A 250 11.90 1.78 6.28
CA PHE A 250 12.64 0.54 6.57
C PHE A 250 14.16 0.75 6.62
N SER A 251 14.69 1.78 5.93
CA SER A 251 16.09 2.16 6.04
C SER A 251 16.44 2.68 7.43
N LEU A 252 15.54 3.44 8.07
CA LEU A 252 15.73 3.92 9.45
C LEU A 252 15.65 2.77 10.45
N ILE A 253 14.77 1.79 10.21
CA ILE A 253 14.70 0.56 11.03
C ILE A 253 16.03 -0.18 10.94
N PHE A 254 16.60 -0.33 9.73
CA PHE A 254 17.89 -0.96 9.54
C PHE A 254 19.05 -0.25 10.28
N ILE A 255 19.11 1.07 10.19
CA ILE A 255 20.08 1.89 10.90
C ILE A 255 19.94 1.72 12.42
N SER A 256 18.69 1.70 12.91
CA SER A 256 18.39 1.49 14.33
C SER A 256 18.83 0.13 14.84
N LEU A 257 18.61 -0.94 14.06
CA LEU A 257 19.04 -2.30 14.37
C LEU A 257 20.56 -2.46 14.40
N ARG A 258 21.31 -1.57 13.71
CA ARG A 258 22.78 -1.50 13.77
C ARG A 258 23.31 -0.67 14.95
N GLY A 259 22.45 -0.24 15.86
CA GLY A 259 22.84 0.51 17.07
C GLY A 259 22.84 2.03 16.89
N HIS A 260 22.51 2.58 15.72
CA HIS A 260 22.51 4.01 15.44
C HIS A 260 21.11 4.63 15.62
N ILE A 261 20.39 4.25 16.68
CA ILE A 261 19.01 4.71 16.93
C ILE A 261 18.89 6.26 17.04
N ARG A 262 19.93 6.92 17.55
CA ARG A 262 19.94 8.39 17.64
C ARG A 262 19.87 9.06 16.27
N GLU A 263 20.54 8.51 15.28
CA GLU A 263 20.53 8.99 13.90
C GLU A 263 19.13 8.84 13.28
N ALA A 264 18.49 7.70 13.48
CA ALA A 264 17.10 7.49 13.03
C ALA A 264 16.13 8.49 13.67
N LEU A 265 16.23 8.74 14.98
CA LEU A 265 15.38 9.69 15.69
C LEU A 265 15.63 11.16 15.31
N HIS A 266 16.76 11.49 14.68
CA HIS A 266 17.03 12.82 14.17
C HIS A 266 16.42 13.09 12.80
N SER A 267 15.90 12.09 12.10
CA SER A 267 15.21 12.27 10.82
C SER A 267 14.01 13.21 10.96
N GLU A 268 14.01 14.28 10.16
CA GLU A 268 12.91 15.25 10.11
C GLU A 268 11.59 14.61 9.66
N GLU A 269 11.67 13.64 8.74
CA GLU A 269 10.50 12.89 8.26
C GLU A 269 9.87 12.08 9.39
N LEU A 270 10.68 11.31 10.14
CA LEU A 270 10.17 10.50 11.26
C LEU A 270 9.57 11.37 12.37
N ARG A 271 10.18 12.52 12.66
CA ARG A 271 9.64 13.47 13.65
C ARG A 271 8.30 14.03 13.21
N LEU A 272 8.18 14.45 11.95
CA LEU A 272 6.91 14.97 11.40
C LEU A 272 5.82 13.88 11.40
N TYR A 273 6.15 12.65 10.98
CA TYR A 273 5.25 11.51 11.03
C TYR A 273 4.72 11.27 12.46
N THR A 274 5.62 11.21 13.44
CA THR A 274 5.27 10.99 14.85
C THR A 274 4.43 12.16 15.39
N LEU A 275 4.79 13.41 15.08
CA LEU A 275 4.05 14.60 15.50
C LEU A 275 2.63 14.63 14.93
N LEU A 276 2.47 14.35 13.62
CA LEU A 276 1.16 14.28 12.98
C LEU A 276 0.29 13.19 13.60
N THR A 277 0.86 12.01 13.84
CA THR A 277 0.14 10.89 14.45
C THR A 277 -0.30 11.21 15.88
N LEU A 278 0.63 11.63 16.75
CA LEU A 278 0.33 11.93 18.16
C LEU A 278 -0.60 13.15 18.30
N GLY A 279 -0.40 14.19 17.48
CA GLY A 279 -1.26 15.35 17.44
C GLY A 279 -2.70 15.00 17.06
N SER A 280 -2.86 14.17 16.03
CA SER A 280 -4.20 13.71 15.60
C SER A 280 -4.86 12.83 16.67
N ILE A 281 -4.12 11.93 17.31
CA ILE A 281 -4.61 11.11 18.43
C ILE A 281 -5.17 12.00 19.55
N GLY A 282 -4.40 13.00 19.98
CA GLY A 282 -4.83 13.92 21.06
C GLY A 282 -6.08 14.71 20.69
N LEU A 283 -6.13 15.24 19.47
CA LEU A 283 -7.27 16.02 18.98
C LEU A 283 -8.53 15.15 18.78
N ILE A 284 -8.41 13.94 18.24
CA ILE A 284 -9.54 13.01 18.08
C ILE A 284 -10.04 12.57 19.46
N ALA A 285 -9.15 12.20 20.39
CA ALA A 285 -9.55 11.82 21.74
C ALA A 285 -10.29 12.96 22.46
N ALA A 286 -9.78 14.19 22.38
CA ALA A 286 -10.46 15.36 22.94
C ALA A 286 -11.84 15.58 22.30
N SER A 287 -11.98 15.45 21.00
CA SER A 287 -13.27 15.55 20.29
C SER A 287 -14.29 14.51 20.76
N LEU A 288 -13.87 13.24 20.89
CA LEU A 288 -14.74 12.16 21.37
C LEU A 288 -15.21 12.39 22.82
N MET A 289 -14.29 12.84 23.68
CA MET A 289 -14.63 13.15 25.09
C MET A 289 -15.60 14.32 25.22
N VAL A 290 -15.35 15.41 24.47
CA VAL A 290 -16.15 16.66 24.60
C VAL A 290 -17.51 16.53 23.90
N GLN A 291 -17.54 15.95 22.69
CA GLN A 291 -18.74 15.97 21.86
C GLN A 291 -19.62 14.71 22.03
N GLN A 292 -19.03 13.57 22.40
CA GLN A 292 -19.76 12.30 22.58
C GLN A 292 -19.69 11.76 24.02
N SER A 293 -19.06 12.49 24.95
CA SER A 293 -18.90 12.07 26.35
C SER A 293 -18.32 10.67 26.54
N VAL A 294 -17.42 10.25 25.60
CA VAL A 294 -16.75 8.94 25.67
C VAL A 294 -15.71 8.97 26.80
N PRO A 295 -15.65 7.94 27.67
CA PRO A 295 -14.63 7.86 28.73
C PRO A 295 -13.22 7.89 28.17
N LEU A 296 -12.28 8.57 28.87
CA LEU A 296 -10.89 8.78 28.45
C LEU A 296 -10.19 7.50 27.94
N GLY A 297 -10.31 6.39 28.68
CA GLY A 297 -9.65 5.13 28.31
C GLY A 297 -10.14 4.56 26.97
N ARG A 298 -11.44 4.65 26.69
CA ARG A 298 -12.03 4.23 25.40
C ARG A 298 -11.68 5.23 24.30
N ALA A 299 -11.79 6.54 24.58
CA ALA A 299 -11.44 7.59 23.62
C ALA A 299 -9.99 7.49 23.17
N LEU A 300 -9.05 7.26 24.09
CA LEU A 300 -7.63 7.05 23.76
C LEU A 300 -7.41 5.78 22.95
N LYS A 301 -8.00 4.64 23.38
CA LYS A 301 -7.83 3.37 22.65
C LYS A 301 -8.30 3.51 21.20
N ASP A 302 -9.50 4.02 20.99
CA ASP A 302 -10.10 4.12 19.67
C ASP A 302 -9.40 5.19 18.81
N SER A 303 -8.97 6.32 19.42
CA SER A 303 -8.20 7.36 18.72
C SER A 303 -6.81 6.87 18.30
N VAL A 304 -6.06 6.19 19.18
CA VAL A 304 -4.74 5.65 18.86
C VAL A 304 -4.83 4.67 17.71
N PHE A 305 -5.72 3.69 17.84
CA PHE A 305 -5.84 2.63 16.84
C PHE A 305 -6.24 3.18 15.47
N ASN A 306 -7.34 3.95 15.40
CA ASN A 306 -7.85 4.41 14.11
C ASN A 306 -6.99 5.52 13.48
N ALA A 307 -6.34 6.40 14.28
CA ALA A 307 -5.39 7.38 13.74
C ALA A 307 -4.12 6.70 13.19
N VAL A 308 -3.55 5.72 13.93
CA VAL A 308 -2.39 4.96 13.43
C VAL A 308 -2.77 4.16 12.18
N SER A 309 -3.91 3.46 12.20
CA SER A 309 -4.41 2.70 11.05
C SER A 309 -4.58 3.58 9.81
N THR A 310 -5.10 4.79 9.98
CA THR A 310 -5.36 5.71 8.87
C THR A 310 -4.07 6.34 8.32
N VAL A 311 -3.17 6.84 9.20
CA VAL A 311 -1.93 7.48 8.75
C VAL A 311 -0.96 6.47 8.12
N THR A 312 -0.96 5.23 8.59
CA THR A 312 -0.18 4.15 7.98
C THR A 312 -0.84 3.55 6.75
N THR A 313 -2.05 4.03 6.42
CA THR A 313 -2.87 3.51 5.32
C THR A 313 -3.17 2.01 5.44
N THR A 314 -3.24 1.48 6.68
CA THR A 314 -3.55 0.07 6.92
C THR A 314 -5.04 -0.21 6.76
N GLY A 315 -5.92 0.64 7.32
CA GLY A 315 -7.36 0.50 7.16
C GLY A 315 -8.06 -0.46 8.13
N PHE A 316 -7.36 -1.05 9.11
CA PHE A 316 -8.03 -1.76 10.21
C PHE A 316 -8.84 -0.81 11.10
N ALA A 317 -9.89 -1.32 11.73
CA ALA A 317 -10.74 -0.54 12.60
C ALA A 317 -11.05 -1.26 13.92
N THR A 318 -11.20 -0.46 14.99
CA THR A 318 -11.72 -0.89 16.30
C THR A 318 -13.06 -0.23 16.62
N ALA A 319 -13.43 0.81 15.88
CA ALA A 319 -14.68 1.54 16.02
C ALA A 319 -15.15 2.06 14.66
N ASP A 320 -16.45 2.24 14.50
CA ASP A 320 -17.00 2.87 13.30
C ASP A 320 -16.85 4.39 13.38
N PHE A 321 -15.77 4.90 12.81
CA PHE A 321 -15.45 6.32 12.78
C PHE A 321 -16.38 7.14 11.86
N ALA A 322 -17.22 6.48 11.03
CA ALA A 322 -18.27 7.19 10.30
C ALA A 322 -19.33 7.82 11.24
N GLN A 323 -19.43 7.32 12.48
CA GLN A 323 -20.30 7.86 13.52
C GLN A 323 -19.62 8.87 14.45
N TRP A 324 -18.33 9.16 14.22
CA TRP A 324 -17.60 10.13 15.04
C TRP A 324 -17.99 11.57 14.72
N PRO A 325 -17.69 12.54 15.62
CA PRO A 325 -17.87 13.94 15.32
C PRO A 325 -17.17 14.34 14.04
N VAL A 326 -17.74 15.26 13.27
CA VAL A 326 -17.20 15.73 11.97
C VAL A 326 -15.75 16.18 12.09
N PHE A 327 -15.37 16.81 13.20
CA PHE A 327 -13.99 17.21 13.46
C PHE A 327 -13.03 16.00 13.47
N GLY A 328 -13.39 14.90 14.12
CA GLY A 328 -12.62 13.66 14.13
C GLY A 328 -12.52 13.03 12.73
N GLN A 329 -13.64 13.00 12.00
CA GLN A 329 -13.66 12.50 10.61
C GLN A 329 -12.75 13.33 9.70
N MET A 330 -12.76 14.66 9.81
CA MET A 330 -11.87 15.54 9.01
C MET A 330 -10.41 15.31 9.33
N LEU A 331 -10.04 15.07 10.58
CA LEU A 331 -8.67 14.70 10.94
C LEU A 331 -8.25 13.37 10.29
N LEU A 332 -9.14 12.36 10.27
CA LEU A 332 -8.87 11.11 9.57
C LEU A 332 -8.71 11.33 8.06
N VAL A 333 -9.55 12.15 7.44
CA VAL A 333 -9.42 12.51 6.01
C VAL A 333 -8.05 13.15 5.73
N ILE A 334 -7.58 14.06 6.59
CA ILE A 334 -6.24 14.66 6.47
C ILE A 334 -5.15 13.58 6.57
N LEU A 335 -5.29 12.63 7.49
CA LEU A 335 -4.34 11.51 7.62
C LEU A 335 -4.37 10.57 6.40
N MET A 336 -5.54 10.32 5.78
CA MET A 336 -5.65 9.55 4.53
C MET A 336 -4.86 10.20 3.39
N PHE A 337 -4.84 11.54 3.32
CA PHE A 337 -4.00 12.26 2.36
C PHE A 337 -2.53 12.12 2.67
N THR A 338 -2.14 12.26 3.93
CA THR A 338 -0.74 12.37 4.30
C THR A 338 0.04 11.08 4.08
N GLY A 339 -0.52 9.94 4.47
CA GLY A 339 0.20 8.67 4.50
C GLY A 339 1.34 8.67 5.54
N ALA A 340 2.23 7.68 5.48
CA ALA A 340 3.38 7.57 6.39
C ALA A 340 4.72 7.92 5.69
N CYS A 341 5.86 7.44 6.22
CA CYS A 341 7.19 7.77 5.71
C CYS A 341 7.46 7.17 4.33
N ALA A 342 8.27 7.85 3.52
CA ALA A 342 8.81 7.28 2.30
C ALA A 342 9.70 6.06 2.59
N GLY A 343 9.63 5.03 1.74
CA GLY A 343 10.35 3.78 2.00
C GLY A 343 9.76 2.93 3.12
N SER A 344 8.49 3.16 3.49
CA SER A 344 7.64 2.26 4.27
C SER A 344 6.70 1.49 3.34
N THR A 345 5.93 0.55 3.89
CA THR A 345 4.90 -0.21 3.15
C THR A 345 3.64 0.61 2.85
N SER A 346 3.42 1.73 3.54
CA SER A 346 2.21 2.55 3.44
C SER A 346 2.00 3.16 2.04
N GLY A 347 0.77 3.53 1.73
CA GLY A 347 0.36 4.32 0.57
C GLY A 347 0.41 5.84 0.81
N GLY A 348 -0.47 6.59 0.15
CA GLY A 348 -0.63 8.04 0.30
C GLY A 348 0.44 8.89 -0.35
N ILE A 349 0.38 10.20 -0.09
CA ILE A 349 1.30 11.21 -0.66
C ILE A 349 2.71 11.07 -0.10
N LYS A 350 2.87 10.54 1.09
CA LYS A 350 4.08 10.41 1.93
C LYS A 350 4.46 11.69 2.66
N VAL A 351 4.80 11.52 3.93
CA VAL A 351 5.21 12.61 4.82
C VAL A 351 6.41 13.40 4.27
N SER A 352 7.35 12.72 3.59
CA SER A 352 8.50 13.38 2.94
C SER A 352 8.10 14.45 1.91
N ARG A 353 7.06 14.20 1.10
CA ARG A 353 6.56 15.21 0.14
C ARG A 353 5.88 16.37 0.84
N ILE A 354 5.12 16.10 1.89
CA ILE A 354 4.48 17.15 2.71
C ILE A 354 5.54 18.03 3.37
N LEU A 355 6.61 17.42 3.92
CA LEU A 355 7.76 18.14 4.46
C LEU A 355 8.42 19.04 3.42
N LEU A 356 8.68 18.52 2.20
CA LEU A 356 9.27 19.29 1.12
C LEU A 356 8.37 20.45 0.66
N LEU A 357 7.06 20.21 0.53
CA LEU A 357 6.11 21.25 0.15
C LEU A 357 5.96 22.32 1.22
N GLY A 358 5.98 21.97 2.50
CA GLY A 358 6.01 22.92 3.61
C GLY A 358 7.27 23.79 3.59
N LYS A 359 8.43 23.19 3.35
CA LYS A 359 9.71 23.93 3.21
C LYS A 359 9.72 24.80 1.94
N LEU A 360 9.13 24.32 0.84
CA LEU A 360 8.96 25.13 -0.38
C LEU A 360 8.10 26.36 -0.11
N LEU A 361 6.94 26.18 0.52
CA LEU A 361 6.05 27.30 0.87
C LEU A 361 6.78 28.31 1.76
N HIS A 362 7.48 27.84 2.78
CA HIS A 362 8.28 28.70 3.64
C HIS A 362 9.37 29.47 2.86
N ARG A 363 10.06 28.81 1.94
CA ARG A 363 11.04 29.43 1.04
C ARG A 363 10.43 30.53 0.19
N GLU A 364 9.28 30.28 -0.43
CA GLU A 364 8.63 31.29 -1.29
C GLU A 364 8.11 32.49 -0.48
N ILE A 365 7.56 32.27 0.71
CA ILE A 365 7.19 33.38 1.62
C ILE A 365 8.43 34.20 1.99
N LYS A 366 9.54 33.54 2.36
CA LYS A 366 10.79 34.21 2.71
C LYS A 366 11.37 35.02 1.56
N LYS A 367 11.24 34.53 0.33
CA LYS A 367 11.66 35.24 -0.90
C LYS A 367 10.86 36.52 -1.13
N ILE A 368 9.54 36.50 -0.85
CA ILE A 368 8.69 37.69 -0.96
C ILE A 368 9.12 38.76 0.07
N LEU A 369 9.39 38.31 1.30
CA LEU A 369 9.80 39.23 2.39
C LEU A 369 11.23 39.75 2.21
N HIS A 370 12.12 38.91 1.69
CA HIS A 370 13.54 39.23 1.50
C HIS A 370 14.04 38.83 0.10
N PRO A 371 13.75 39.62 -0.96
CA PRO A 371 14.01 39.24 -2.36
C PRO A 371 15.49 38.93 -2.68
N LYS A 372 16.43 39.49 -1.93
CA LYS A 372 17.88 39.28 -2.12
C LYS A 372 18.42 38.07 -1.36
N HIS A 373 17.59 37.39 -0.54
CA HIS A 373 18.03 36.26 0.25
C HIS A 373 18.04 34.98 -0.59
N ILE A 374 19.22 34.36 -0.72
CA ILE A 374 19.36 33.04 -1.33
C ILE A 374 18.94 31.99 -0.28
N SER A 375 17.80 31.34 -0.52
CA SER A 375 17.28 30.31 0.36
C SER A 375 17.32 28.95 -0.32
N VAL A 376 18.02 28.01 0.31
CA VAL A 376 18.11 26.60 -0.10
C VAL A 376 17.22 25.73 0.79
N ILE A 377 16.70 24.64 0.24
CA ILE A 377 15.94 23.66 1.02
C ILE A 377 16.89 22.55 1.43
N THR A 378 16.91 22.26 2.74
CA THR A 378 17.67 21.16 3.33
C THR A 378 16.73 20.18 4.02
N VAL A 379 17.03 18.88 4.01
CA VAL A 379 16.36 17.82 4.78
C VAL A 379 17.44 16.98 5.44
N ASP A 380 17.29 16.73 6.73
CA ASP A 380 18.30 16.03 7.56
C ASP A 380 19.72 16.62 7.39
N GLY A 381 19.81 17.95 7.25
CA GLY A 381 21.07 18.68 7.05
C GLY A 381 21.65 18.57 5.63
N GLN A 382 21.04 17.82 4.71
CA GLN A 382 21.49 17.69 3.33
C GLN A 382 20.71 18.61 2.39
N LEU A 383 21.42 19.18 1.42
CA LEU A 383 20.82 20.05 0.40
C LEU A 383 19.93 19.23 -0.55
N VAL A 384 18.70 19.69 -0.75
CA VAL A 384 17.75 19.06 -1.69
C VAL A 384 17.80 19.82 -3.01
N GLU A 385 18.02 19.09 -4.10
CA GLU A 385 17.98 19.65 -5.46
C GLU A 385 16.59 20.24 -5.80
N ASP A 386 16.54 21.40 -6.44
CA ASP A 386 15.28 22.03 -6.89
C ASP A 386 14.44 21.12 -7.78
N ARG A 387 15.07 20.21 -8.52
CA ARG A 387 14.38 19.20 -9.34
C ARG A 387 13.52 18.25 -8.49
N VAL A 388 13.99 17.87 -7.30
CA VAL A 388 13.26 16.99 -6.38
C VAL A 388 12.05 17.73 -5.81
N VAL A 389 12.23 19.00 -5.45
CA VAL A 389 11.14 19.86 -4.93
C VAL A 389 10.08 20.09 -6.00
N SER A 390 10.48 20.40 -7.24
CA SER A 390 9.56 20.56 -8.38
C SER A 390 8.81 19.26 -8.70
N SER A 391 9.47 18.11 -8.58
CA SER A 391 8.83 16.80 -8.75
C SER A 391 7.76 16.54 -7.69
N ALA A 392 8.00 16.93 -6.43
CA ALA A 392 7.01 16.81 -5.36
C ALA A 392 5.78 17.71 -5.61
N ALA A 393 6.00 18.94 -6.10
CA ALA A 393 4.91 19.84 -6.48
C ALA A 393 4.10 19.30 -7.67
N ALA A 394 4.77 18.79 -8.72
CA ALA A 394 4.11 18.18 -9.87
C ALA A 394 3.29 16.93 -9.48
N TYR A 395 3.82 16.12 -8.54
CA TYR A 395 3.08 14.98 -7.97
C TYR A 395 1.78 15.43 -7.29
N MET A 396 1.84 16.49 -6.48
CA MET A 396 0.65 17.01 -5.79
C MET A 396 -0.42 17.48 -6.79
N VAL A 397 -0.02 18.19 -7.84
CA VAL A 397 -0.95 18.63 -8.90
C VAL A 397 -1.59 17.43 -9.59
N ALA A 398 -0.79 16.43 -9.97
CA ALA A 398 -1.31 15.20 -10.60
C ALA A 398 -2.26 14.45 -9.66
N TYR A 399 -1.92 14.35 -8.37
CA TYR A 399 -2.76 13.72 -7.36
C TYR A 399 -4.12 14.41 -7.25
N MET A 400 -4.15 15.75 -7.19
CA MET A 400 -5.40 16.51 -7.11
C MET A 400 -6.26 16.37 -8.37
N ILE A 401 -5.64 16.35 -9.57
CA ILE A 401 -6.35 16.12 -10.84
C ILE A 401 -6.99 14.72 -10.84
N LEU A 402 -6.27 13.70 -10.43
CA LEU A 402 -6.78 12.32 -10.36
C LEU A 402 -7.87 12.16 -9.29
N LEU A 403 -7.72 12.82 -8.14
CA LEU A 403 -8.72 12.81 -7.08
C LEU A 403 -10.04 13.42 -7.56
N LEU A 404 -9.99 14.65 -8.10
CA LEU A 404 -11.20 15.33 -8.56
C LEU A 404 -11.80 14.68 -9.80
N GLY A 405 -10.97 14.27 -10.75
CA GLY A 405 -11.42 13.56 -11.95
C GLY A 405 -12.02 12.21 -11.62
N GLY A 406 -11.38 11.43 -10.75
CA GLY A 406 -11.91 10.15 -10.26
C GLY A 406 -13.23 10.32 -9.51
N ALA A 407 -13.33 11.30 -8.59
CA ALA A 407 -14.56 11.57 -7.85
C ALA A 407 -15.72 11.95 -8.81
N THR A 408 -15.43 12.73 -9.85
CA THR A 408 -16.42 13.06 -10.89
C THR A 408 -16.87 11.81 -11.66
N LEU A 409 -15.95 10.89 -11.99
CA LEU A 409 -16.32 9.64 -12.67
C LEU A 409 -17.18 8.73 -11.77
N LEU A 410 -16.83 8.58 -10.48
CA LEU A 410 -17.58 7.75 -9.54
C LEU A 410 -18.94 8.37 -9.16
N ALA A 411 -19.09 9.69 -9.26
CA ALA A 411 -20.36 10.38 -9.05
C ALA A 411 -21.46 9.92 -10.04
N TRP A 412 -21.08 9.24 -11.15
CA TRP A 412 -22.02 8.63 -12.09
C TRP A 412 -22.93 7.59 -11.42
N ASP A 413 -22.45 6.89 -10.40
CA ASP A 413 -23.23 5.89 -9.66
C ASP A 413 -24.24 6.52 -8.67
N ASN A 414 -24.22 7.85 -8.49
CA ASN A 414 -25.15 8.62 -7.68
C ASN A 414 -25.29 8.15 -6.21
N LEU A 415 -24.19 7.67 -5.62
CA LEU A 415 -24.16 7.16 -4.23
C LEU A 415 -24.02 8.28 -3.18
N GLY A 416 -23.66 9.50 -3.59
CA GLY A 416 -23.46 10.65 -2.73
C GLY A 416 -22.04 11.26 -2.89
N PHE A 417 -21.92 12.54 -2.48
CA PHE A 417 -20.63 13.27 -2.58
C PHE A 417 -19.59 12.66 -1.65
N THR A 418 -19.93 12.38 -0.41
CA THR A 418 -19.01 11.83 0.58
C THR A 418 -18.47 10.48 0.13
N GLU A 419 -19.34 9.60 -0.35
CA GLU A 419 -18.99 8.28 -0.83
C GLU A 419 -18.09 8.37 -2.07
N SER A 420 -18.48 9.16 -3.07
CA SER A 420 -17.67 9.31 -4.32
C SER A 420 -16.30 9.90 -4.05
N PHE A 421 -16.23 10.95 -3.22
CA PHE A 421 -14.97 11.61 -2.87
C PHE A 421 -14.05 10.72 -2.03
N THR A 422 -14.59 10.13 -0.96
CA THR A 422 -13.79 9.29 -0.08
C THR A 422 -13.43 7.94 -0.69
N ALA A 423 -14.24 7.38 -1.60
CA ALA A 423 -13.88 6.21 -2.40
C ALA A 423 -12.62 6.45 -3.22
N VAL A 424 -12.54 7.59 -3.92
CA VAL A 424 -11.35 7.93 -4.70
C VAL A 424 -10.17 8.24 -3.80
N LEU A 425 -10.38 9.00 -2.73
CA LEU A 425 -9.34 9.33 -1.78
C LEU A 425 -8.68 8.08 -1.19
N THR A 426 -9.50 7.13 -0.73
CA THR A 426 -9.00 5.90 -0.12
C THR A 426 -8.36 4.96 -1.15
N CYS A 427 -8.90 4.86 -2.38
CA CYS A 427 -8.30 4.07 -3.44
C CYS A 427 -6.97 4.66 -3.92
N LEU A 428 -6.90 5.97 -4.14
CA LEU A 428 -5.68 6.66 -4.57
C LEU A 428 -4.63 6.75 -3.44
N GLY A 429 -5.10 6.85 -2.18
CA GLY A 429 -4.24 6.83 -0.97
C GLY A 429 -3.87 5.42 -0.51
N ASN A 430 -4.48 4.37 -1.05
CA ASN A 430 -4.34 2.97 -0.60
C ASN A 430 -4.62 2.80 0.91
N VAL A 431 -5.76 3.31 1.40
CA VAL A 431 -6.11 3.33 2.85
C VAL A 431 -7.11 2.25 3.23
N GLY A 432 -8.09 1.93 2.37
CA GLY A 432 -9.15 0.95 2.57
C GLY A 432 -10.50 1.58 2.86
N PRO A 433 -10.90 1.79 4.13
CA PRO A 433 -12.21 2.35 4.43
C PRO A 433 -12.28 3.85 4.08
N GLY A 434 -13.47 4.27 3.61
CA GLY A 434 -13.82 5.66 3.38
C GLY A 434 -14.68 6.23 4.53
N LEU A 435 -15.60 7.14 4.19
CA LEU A 435 -16.61 7.69 5.10
C LEU A 435 -18.02 7.32 4.62
N GLY A 436 -18.99 7.56 5.45
CA GLY A 436 -20.39 7.22 5.17
C GLY A 436 -20.57 5.71 4.99
N ARG A 437 -21.19 5.29 3.88
CA ARG A 437 -21.44 3.87 3.56
C ARG A 437 -20.16 3.06 3.30
N LEU A 438 -19.02 3.74 3.08
CA LEU A 438 -17.72 3.12 2.86
C LEU A 438 -16.85 3.08 4.12
N GLY A 439 -17.44 3.43 5.27
CA GLY A 439 -16.77 3.35 6.57
C GLY A 439 -16.36 1.94 6.96
N PRO A 440 -15.79 1.76 8.16
CA PRO A 440 -15.27 0.45 8.62
C PRO A 440 -16.30 -0.68 8.63
N ALA A 441 -17.57 -0.36 8.79
CA ALA A 441 -18.67 -1.33 8.77
C ALA A 441 -19.30 -1.51 7.38
N GLY A 442 -18.82 -0.77 6.37
CA GLY A 442 -19.34 -0.79 5.01
C GLY A 442 -18.42 -1.49 4.03
N ASN A 443 -18.82 -1.47 2.75
CA ASN A 443 -18.05 -2.07 1.66
C ASN A 443 -18.31 -1.36 0.31
N PHE A 444 -17.56 -1.75 -0.73
CA PHE A 444 -17.61 -1.14 -2.06
C PHE A 444 -18.56 -1.89 -3.03
N SER A 445 -19.36 -2.85 -2.54
CA SER A 445 -20.29 -3.61 -3.40
C SER A 445 -21.32 -2.74 -4.13
N PRO A 446 -21.83 -1.60 -3.57
CA PRO A 446 -22.85 -0.80 -4.23
C PRO A 446 -22.40 -0.11 -5.53
N PHE A 447 -21.10 0.02 -5.76
CA PHE A 447 -20.57 0.65 -6.97
C PHE A 447 -20.76 -0.26 -8.21
N SER A 448 -20.97 0.38 -9.37
CA SER A 448 -21.05 -0.31 -10.65
C SER A 448 -19.73 -0.98 -11.04
N GLY A 449 -19.79 -1.97 -11.93
CA GLY A 449 -18.59 -2.62 -12.47
C GLY A 449 -17.61 -1.62 -13.13
N PHE A 450 -18.12 -0.58 -13.78
CA PHE A 450 -17.30 0.50 -14.35
C PHE A 450 -16.52 1.23 -13.24
N SER A 451 -17.21 1.69 -12.20
CA SER A 451 -16.59 2.40 -11.07
C SER A 451 -15.57 1.52 -10.34
N LYS A 452 -15.82 0.21 -10.19
CA LYS A 452 -14.85 -0.74 -9.60
C LYS A 452 -13.58 -0.87 -10.44
N VAL A 453 -13.68 -0.89 -11.76
CA VAL A 453 -12.51 -0.89 -12.65
C VAL A 453 -11.74 0.43 -12.54
N VAL A 454 -12.44 1.57 -12.51
CA VAL A 454 -11.79 2.89 -12.30
C VAL A 454 -11.08 2.93 -10.95
N MET A 455 -11.72 2.47 -9.87
CA MET A 455 -11.09 2.39 -8.54
C MET A 455 -9.87 1.47 -8.53
N SER A 456 -9.92 0.32 -9.21
CA SER A 456 -8.76 -0.58 -9.35
C SER A 456 -7.57 0.11 -10.03
N LEU A 457 -7.83 0.91 -11.06
CA LEU A 457 -6.79 1.72 -11.71
C LEU A 457 -6.25 2.82 -10.78
N LEU A 458 -7.11 3.46 -9.99
CA LEU A 458 -6.70 4.46 -9.00
C LEU A 458 -5.83 3.85 -7.90
N MET A 459 -6.16 2.64 -7.42
CA MET A 459 -5.33 1.89 -6.46
C MET A 459 -3.93 1.62 -7.02
N LEU A 460 -3.84 1.17 -8.27
CA LEU A 460 -2.56 0.94 -8.95
C LEU A 460 -1.78 2.24 -9.14
N LEU A 461 -2.46 3.34 -9.53
CA LEU A 461 -1.85 4.67 -9.66
C LEU A 461 -1.28 5.14 -8.32
N GLY A 462 -2.04 5.00 -7.23
CA GLY A 462 -1.58 5.34 -5.88
C GLY A 462 -0.35 4.57 -5.47
N ARG A 463 -0.41 3.23 -5.59
CA ARG A 463 0.67 2.32 -5.19
C ARG A 463 1.98 2.54 -5.95
N LEU A 464 1.90 2.80 -7.25
CA LEU A 464 3.06 3.06 -8.11
C LEU A 464 3.48 4.55 -8.10
N GLU A 465 2.97 5.34 -7.14
CA GLU A 465 3.30 6.75 -6.98
C GLU A 465 3.08 7.58 -8.26
N LEU A 466 2.01 7.30 -8.99
CA LEU A 466 1.47 7.96 -10.19
C LEU A 466 2.39 7.90 -11.43
N MET A 467 3.67 8.23 -11.30
CA MET A 467 4.58 8.47 -12.44
C MET A 467 4.74 7.27 -13.38
N PRO A 468 4.90 6.01 -12.94
CA PRO A 468 5.06 4.87 -13.84
C PRO A 468 3.88 4.69 -14.81
N ILE A 469 2.65 4.80 -14.29
CA ILE A 469 1.44 4.63 -15.12
C ILE A 469 1.20 5.86 -15.99
N LEU A 470 1.36 7.09 -15.46
CA LEU A 470 1.20 8.32 -16.26
C LEU A 470 2.18 8.38 -17.42
N VAL A 471 3.43 7.96 -17.21
CA VAL A 471 4.43 7.85 -18.28
C VAL A 471 4.02 6.80 -19.30
N MET A 472 3.51 5.64 -18.87
CA MET A 472 3.03 4.58 -19.77
C MET A 472 1.85 5.05 -20.63
N LEU A 473 0.95 5.89 -20.10
CA LEU A 473 -0.19 6.44 -20.84
C LEU A 473 0.22 7.53 -21.84
N SER A 474 1.45 8.07 -21.77
CA SER A 474 1.91 9.11 -22.69
C SER A 474 2.19 8.55 -24.09
N PRO A 475 1.54 9.07 -25.19
CA PRO A 475 1.80 8.62 -26.56
C PRO A 475 3.26 8.77 -27.00
N ARG A 476 3.99 9.74 -26.42
CA ARG A 476 5.42 9.96 -26.73
C ARG A 476 6.32 8.81 -26.26
N MET A 477 5.86 8.02 -25.31
CA MET A 477 6.61 6.87 -24.83
C MET A 477 6.69 5.76 -25.85
N TRP A 478 5.61 5.57 -26.64
CA TRP A 478 5.45 4.49 -27.62
C TRP A 478 6.06 4.82 -28.99
N ARG A 479 6.37 6.12 -29.25
CA ARG A 479 7.04 6.55 -30.47
C ARG A 479 8.53 6.28 -30.34
N GLU A 480 9.07 5.41 -31.17
CA GLU A 480 10.51 5.24 -31.35
C GLU A 480 11.13 6.55 -31.89
N ARG A 481 12.16 7.03 -31.22
CA ARG A 481 13.16 7.93 -31.82
C ARG A 481 14.37 7.13 -32.17
#